data_c73789f64409091560832ca090c8e4b1
#
_entry.id   c73789f64409091560832ca090c8e4b1
#
_cell.length_a   1.000
_cell.length_b   1.000
_cell.length_c   1.000
_cell.angle_alpha   90.00
_cell.angle_beta   90.00
_cell.angle_gamma   90.00
#
_symmetry.space_group_name_H-M   'P 1'
#
loop_
_entity.id
_entity.type
_entity.pdbx_description
1 polymer ?
#
loop_
_entity_poly.entity_id
_entity_poly.type
_entity_poly.pdbx_seq_one_letter_code
_entity_poly.pdbx_strand_id
1 'polypeptide(L)'
;MDFKKMTQQGGYGRLPASAPLANPYVPFQLEDPPKYEPRTAIVRGTLFPGLDLPFMNMINKNELSMTPLTELQTMGFAMHELALYLDTHRDDKEAFEVYRTFQKIYAKGREKYEKECGPLTHMSEMENGFTWLNDPWPWEYAANREV
;
A
#
# COMPACT_ATOMS: atom_id res chain seq x y z
N MET A 1 -18.76 -30.89 -31.50
CA MET A 1 -18.69 -29.42 -31.58
C MET A 1 -17.45 -29.10 -32.42
N ASP A 2 -17.64 -28.49 -33.57
CA ASP A 2 -16.54 -28.32 -34.55
C ASP A 2 -15.76 -27.04 -34.21
N PHE A 3 -14.57 -27.18 -33.62
CA PHE A 3 -13.70 -26.07 -33.20
C PHE A 3 -13.29 -25.16 -34.35
N LYS A 4 -13.29 -25.66 -35.60
CA LYS A 4 -12.99 -24.83 -36.79
C LYS A 4 -14.06 -23.77 -37.06
N LYS A 5 -15.32 -23.99 -36.68
CA LYS A 5 -16.39 -23.00 -36.83
C LYS A 5 -16.35 -21.90 -35.80
N MET A 6 -15.71 -22.11 -34.63
CA MET A 6 -15.63 -21.11 -33.57
C MET A 6 -14.53 -20.04 -33.87
N THR A 7 -13.54 -20.40 -34.67
CA THR A 7 -12.45 -19.49 -35.03
C THR A 7 -12.80 -18.49 -36.14
N GLN A 8 -13.90 -18.69 -36.86
CA GLN A 8 -14.32 -17.80 -37.97
C GLN A 8 -15.39 -16.76 -37.58
N GLN A 9 -15.95 -16.85 -36.39
CA GLN A 9 -16.85 -15.80 -35.88
C GLN A 9 -16.00 -14.79 -35.09
N GLY A 10 -15.48 -13.76 -35.76
CA GLY A 10 -14.81 -12.62 -35.15
C GLY A 10 -15.74 -11.85 -34.22
N GLY A 11 -15.92 -12.36 -33.02
CA GLY A 11 -16.56 -11.63 -31.93
C GLY A 11 -15.49 -10.98 -31.08
N TYR A 12 -15.52 -9.68 -30.96
CA TYR A 12 -14.71 -8.95 -29.96
C TYR A 12 -14.99 -9.56 -28.60
N GLY A 13 -13.92 -9.96 -27.88
CA GLY A 13 -14.03 -10.48 -26.50
C GLY A 13 -13.98 -11.99 -26.33
N ARG A 14 -13.71 -12.78 -27.38
CA ARG A 14 -13.46 -14.23 -27.24
C ARG A 14 -11.97 -14.53 -27.44
N LEU A 15 -11.40 -15.26 -26.49
CA LEU A 15 -10.06 -15.78 -26.62
C LEU A 15 -9.99 -16.78 -27.78
N PRO A 16 -8.96 -16.79 -28.62
CA PRO A 16 -8.72 -17.85 -29.59
C PRO A 16 -8.63 -19.20 -28.89
N ALA A 17 -9.14 -20.26 -29.51
CA ALA A 17 -9.15 -21.60 -28.94
C ALA A 17 -7.74 -22.14 -28.57
N SER A 18 -6.70 -21.60 -29.21
CA SER A 18 -5.29 -21.93 -29.01
C SER A 18 -4.48 -20.86 -28.28
N ALA A 19 -5.13 -19.83 -27.73
CA ALA A 19 -4.40 -18.81 -26.99
C ALA A 19 -3.84 -19.37 -25.67
N PRO A 20 -2.56 -19.24 -25.40
CA PRO A 20 -2.02 -19.58 -24.08
C PRO A 20 -2.62 -18.60 -23.04
N LEU A 21 -3.19 -19.16 -21.99
CA LEU A 21 -3.70 -18.36 -20.87
C LEU A 21 -2.56 -18.03 -19.92
N ALA A 22 -2.46 -16.75 -19.53
CA ALA A 22 -1.58 -16.36 -18.45
C ALA A 22 -2.14 -16.84 -17.11
N ASN A 23 -1.27 -17.32 -16.22
CA ASN A 23 -1.63 -17.57 -14.83
C ASN A 23 -1.37 -16.27 -14.03
N PRO A 24 -2.41 -15.60 -13.53
CA PRO A 24 -2.26 -14.28 -12.92
C PRO A 24 -1.65 -14.35 -11.51
N TYR A 25 -1.54 -15.52 -10.87
CA TYR A 25 -1.04 -15.68 -9.49
C TYR A 25 -1.71 -14.70 -8.51
N VAL A 26 -3.03 -14.55 -8.60
CA VAL A 26 -3.79 -13.68 -7.69
C VAL A 26 -4.16 -14.48 -6.44
N PRO A 27 -3.63 -14.11 -5.26
CA PRO A 27 -3.99 -14.75 -4.00
C PRO A 27 -5.38 -14.30 -3.54
N PHE A 28 -6.04 -15.14 -2.74
CA PHE A 28 -7.29 -14.80 -2.10
C PHE A 28 -7.04 -14.19 -0.72
N GLN A 29 -7.74 -13.11 -0.40
CA GLN A 29 -7.83 -12.60 0.96
C GLN A 29 -8.65 -13.58 1.81
N LEU A 30 -8.10 -14.01 2.93
CA LEU A 30 -8.77 -14.89 3.90
C LEU A 30 -9.35 -14.08 5.04
N GLU A 31 -10.33 -14.67 5.75
CA GLU A 31 -10.87 -14.11 6.98
C GLU A 31 -9.84 -14.22 8.12
N ASP A 32 -9.84 -13.25 9.03
CA ASP A 32 -8.95 -13.17 10.19
C ASP A 32 -7.48 -13.50 9.86
N PRO A 33 -6.86 -12.81 8.88
CA PRO A 33 -5.52 -13.13 8.43
C PRO A 33 -4.48 -12.67 9.45
N PRO A 34 -3.36 -13.41 9.61
CA PRO A 34 -2.20 -12.91 10.33
C PRO A 34 -1.69 -11.62 9.68
N LYS A 35 -1.05 -10.78 10.48
CA LYS A 35 -0.56 -9.46 10.02
C LYS A 35 0.95 -9.37 10.24
N TYR A 36 1.65 -8.82 9.27
CA TYR A 36 3.04 -8.41 9.43
C TYR A 36 3.14 -7.21 10.38
N GLU A 37 4.29 -7.08 10.99
CA GLU A 37 4.67 -5.82 11.64
C GLU A 37 4.75 -4.72 10.56
N PRO A 38 4.29 -3.46 10.84
CA PRO A 38 4.12 -2.41 9.83
C PRO A 38 5.37 -2.13 8.98
N ARG A 39 6.56 -2.17 9.58
CA ARG A 39 7.83 -2.00 8.87
C ARG A 39 8.09 -3.13 7.87
N THR A 40 7.77 -4.35 8.27
CA THR A 40 7.88 -5.51 7.37
C THR A 40 6.85 -5.41 6.25
N ALA A 41 5.63 -4.99 6.56
CA ALA A 41 4.54 -4.85 5.62
C ALA A 41 4.88 -3.92 4.45
N ILE A 42 5.42 -2.74 4.72
CA ILE A 42 5.79 -1.78 3.66
C ILE A 42 6.91 -2.31 2.74
N VAL A 43 7.86 -3.07 3.29
CA VAL A 43 8.92 -3.72 2.50
C VAL A 43 8.37 -4.88 1.67
N ARG A 44 7.42 -5.64 2.21
CA ARG A 44 6.77 -6.76 1.52
C ARG A 44 5.72 -6.31 0.50
N GLY A 45 5.20 -5.09 0.62
CA GLY A 45 4.15 -4.56 -0.24
C GLY A 45 2.74 -5.05 0.14
N THR A 46 2.60 -5.68 1.29
CA THR A 46 1.30 -6.07 1.88
C THR A 46 1.40 -6.22 3.39
N LEU A 47 0.31 -5.94 4.10
CA LEU A 47 0.19 -6.21 5.53
C LEU A 47 -0.03 -7.69 5.84
N PHE A 48 -0.52 -8.47 4.86
CA PHE A 48 -1.01 -9.82 5.07
C PHE A 48 -0.07 -10.87 4.46
N PRO A 49 0.54 -11.76 5.28
CA PRO A 49 1.44 -12.82 4.80
C PRO A 49 0.84 -13.70 3.70
N GLY A 50 -0.48 -13.92 3.73
CA GLY A 50 -1.17 -14.73 2.71
C GLY A 50 -1.23 -14.08 1.33
N LEU A 51 -1.01 -12.76 1.23
CA LEU A 51 -0.96 -12.03 -0.03
C LEU A 51 0.49 -11.78 -0.51
N ASP A 52 1.49 -12.13 0.31
CA ASP A 52 2.90 -11.95 -0.06
C ASP A 52 3.30 -12.94 -1.15
N LEU A 53 3.67 -12.43 -2.31
CA LEU A 53 4.05 -13.23 -3.45
C LEU A 53 5.55 -13.57 -3.41
N PRO A 54 5.95 -14.80 -3.80
CA PRO A 54 7.31 -15.29 -3.63
C PRO A 54 8.38 -14.50 -4.39
N PHE A 55 7.98 -13.71 -5.40
CA PHE A 55 8.90 -12.89 -6.19
C PHE A 55 9.07 -11.45 -5.67
N MET A 56 8.30 -11.00 -4.68
CA MET A 56 8.41 -9.63 -4.14
C MET A 56 9.78 -9.37 -3.51
N ASN A 57 10.38 -10.37 -2.86
CA ASN A 57 11.75 -10.28 -2.31
C ASN A 57 12.85 -10.04 -3.36
N MET A 58 12.56 -10.26 -4.64
CA MET A 58 13.52 -10.00 -5.72
C MET A 58 13.58 -8.51 -6.07
N ILE A 59 12.53 -7.77 -5.76
CA ILE A 59 12.37 -6.35 -6.10
C ILE A 59 12.79 -5.48 -4.90
N ASN A 60 12.33 -5.80 -3.71
CA ASN A 60 12.50 -5.00 -2.50
C ASN A 60 13.66 -5.53 -1.64
N LYS A 61 14.89 -5.38 -2.12
CA LYS A 61 16.10 -5.75 -1.36
C LYS A 61 16.61 -4.67 -0.42
N ASN A 62 16.06 -3.47 -0.49
CA ASN A 62 16.57 -2.33 0.26
C ASN A 62 16.04 -2.34 1.68
N GLU A 63 16.95 -2.24 2.63
CA GLU A 63 16.59 -1.92 4.00
C GLU A 63 15.96 -0.53 4.04
N LEU A 64 14.80 -0.43 4.66
CA LEU A 64 14.10 0.82 4.87
C LEU A 64 14.86 1.61 5.95
N SER A 65 15.45 2.76 5.60
CA SER A 65 16.04 3.65 6.60
C SER A 65 14.94 4.22 7.49
N MET A 66 15.17 4.21 8.81
CA MET A 66 14.19 4.70 9.79
C MET A 66 14.35 6.20 9.94
N THR A 67 13.59 6.94 9.17
CA THR A 67 13.40 8.40 9.30
C THR A 67 12.00 8.69 9.83
N PRO A 68 11.73 9.88 10.38
CA PRO A 68 10.37 10.27 10.79
C PRO A 68 9.34 10.14 9.66
N LEU A 69 9.74 10.45 8.42
CA LEU A 69 8.88 10.26 7.25
C LEU A 69 8.58 8.78 6.99
N THR A 70 9.59 7.92 7.07
CA THR A 70 9.44 6.49 6.84
C THR A 70 8.56 5.84 7.91
N GLU A 71 8.71 6.26 9.18
CA GLU A 71 7.82 5.79 10.26
C GLU A 71 6.36 6.15 9.96
N LEU A 72 6.12 7.38 9.53
CA LEU A 72 4.78 7.84 9.17
C LEU A 72 4.22 7.07 7.96
N GLN A 73 5.04 6.86 6.92
CA GLN A 73 4.66 6.08 5.74
C GLN A 73 4.30 4.64 6.10
N THR A 74 5.06 4.03 6.99
CA THR A 74 4.83 2.66 7.48
C THR A 74 3.46 2.52 8.18
N MET A 75 3.12 3.48 9.04
CA MET A 75 1.82 3.50 9.71
C MET A 75 0.68 3.78 8.73
N GLY A 76 0.88 4.71 7.80
CA GLY A 76 -0.08 5.02 6.75
C GLY A 76 -0.35 3.83 5.84
N PHE A 77 0.69 3.08 5.47
CA PHE A 77 0.58 1.86 4.67
C PHE A 77 -0.23 0.78 5.40
N ALA A 78 0.10 0.47 6.65
CA ALA A 78 -0.63 -0.53 7.42
C ALA A 78 -2.11 -0.16 7.62
N MET A 79 -2.40 1.13 7.84
CA MET A 79 -3.77 1.64 7.92
C MET A 79 -4.51 1.48 6.58
N HIS A 80 -3.85 1.75 5.45
CA HIS A 80 -4.44 1.61 4.11
C HIS A 80 -4.77 0.15 3.79
N GLU A 81 -3.85 -0.77 4.07
CA GLU A 81 -4.07 -2.22 3.87
C GLU A 81 -5.25 -2.74 4.71
N LEU A 82 -5.37 -2.27 5.96
CA LEU A 82 -6.52 -2.60 6.81
C LEU A 82 -7.84 -2.01 6.28
N ALA A 83 -7.81 -0.82 5.68
CA ALA A 83 -8.99 -0.25 5.05
C ALA A 83 -9.45 -1.10 3.87
N LEU A 84 -8.53 -1.51 2.99
CA LEU A 84 -8.83 -2.40 1.86
C LEU A 84 -9.39 -3.76 2.33
N TYR A 85 -8.85 -4.31 3.42
CA TYR A 85 -9.38 -5.53 4.02
C TYR A 85 -10.81 -5.33 4.52
N LEU A 86 -11.08 -4.25 5.24
CA LEU A 86 -12.39 -3.93 5.80
C LEU A 86 -13.45 -3.62 4.73
N ASP A 87 -13.07 -3.21 3.52
CA ASP A 87 -14.01 -3.02 2.41
C ASP A 87 -14.75 -4.32 2.05
N THR A 88 -14.12 -5.47 2.26
CA THR A 88 -14.69 -6.79 2.01
C THR A 88 -15.05 -7.57 3.27
N HIS A 89 -14.49 -7.19 4.43
CA HIS A 89 -14.67 -7.84 5.73
C HIS A 89 -15.17 -6.86 6.79
N ARG A 90 -16.20 -6.10 6.46
CA ARG A 90 -16.75 -4.98 7.26
C ARG A 90 -17.18 -5.37 8.68
N ASP A 91 -17.51 -6.63 8.92
CA ASP A 91 -18.00 -7.14 10.20
C ASP A 91 -16.88 -7.67 11.11
N ASP A 92 -15.62 -7.64 10.65
CA ASP A 92 -14.44 -7.98 11.44
C ASP A 92 -14.12 -6.86 12.46
N LYS A 93 -14.57 -7.06 13.69
CA LYS A 93 -14.41 -6.09 14.76
C LYS A 93 -12.96 -5.94 15.22
N GLU A 94 -12.19 -7.01 15.18
CA GLU A 94 -10.79 -6.99 15.59
C GLU A 94 -9.97 -6.16 14.61
N ALA A 95 -10.10 -6.42 13.32
CA ALA A 95 -9.44 -5.62 12.29
C ALA A 95 -9.85 -4.14 12.36
N PHE A 96 -11.12 -3.85 12.65
CA PHE A 96 -11.59 -2.48 12.81
C PHE A 96 -10.97 -1.77 14.02
N GLU A 97 -10.82 -2.43 15.16
CA GLU A 97 -10.15 -1.82 16.34
C GLU A 97 -8.65 -1.59 16.07
N VAL A 98 -7.99 -2.50 15.35
CA VAL A 98 -6.60 -2.30 14.93
C VAL A 98 -6.51 -1.10 13.97
N TYR A 99 -7.39 -1.00 12.98
CA TYR A 99 -7.47 0.15 12.08
C TYR A 99 -7.63 1.48 12.84
N ARG A 100 -8.56 1.55 13.80
CA ARG A 100 -8.76 2.74 14.65
C ARG A 100 -7.52 3.11 15.45
N THR A 101 -6.78 2.11 15.89
CA THR A 101 -5.53 2.32 16.63
C THR A 101 -4.48 2.95 15.72
N PHE A 102 -4.27 2.41 14.52
CA PHE A 102 -3.36 2.98 13.54
C PHE A 102 -3.79 4.39 13.11
N GLN A 103 -5.09 4.62 12.93
CA GLN A 103 -5.62 5.95 12.60
C GLN A 103 -5.22 7.01 13.64
N LYS A 104 -5.31 6.68 14.93
CA LYS A 104 -4.92 7.60 16.02
C LYS A 104 -3.40 7.83 16.06
N ILE A 105 -2.62 6.76 15.87
CA ILE A 105 -1.15 6.85 15.86
C ILE A 105 -0.70 7.68 14.65
N TYR A 106 -1.25 7.41 13.47
CA TYR A 106 -0.94 8.13 12.24
C TYR A 106 -1.27 9.63 12.37
N ALA A 107 -2.43 9.97 12.88
CA ALA A 107 -2.83 11.36 13.05
C ALA A 107 -1.86 12.14 13.95
N LYS A 108 -1.46 11.55 15.08
CA LYS A 108 -0.46 12.15 15.99
C LYS A 108 0.93 12.22 15.36
N GLY A 109 1.33 11.17 14.67
CA GLY A 109 2.61 11.13 13.95
C GLY A 109 2.70 12.18 12.87
N ARG A 110 1.63 12.37 12.11
CA ARG A 110 1.51 13.40 11.09
C ARG A 110 1.62 14.82 11.70
N GLU A 111 0.87 15.10 12.73
CA GLU A 111 0.94 16.39 13.42
C GLU A 111 2.35 16.70 13.92
N LYS A 112 3.01 15.71 14.53
CA LYS A 112 4.39 15.85 15.00
C LYS A 112 5.35 16.11 13.84
N TYR A 113 5.25 15.30 12.77
CA TYR A 113 6.09 15.44 11.58
C TYR A 113 5.94 16.83 10.93
N GLU A 114 4.69 17.28 10.74
CA GLU A 114 4.42 18.57 10.11
C GLU A 114 4.95 19.76 10.92
N LYS A 115 5.00 19.62 12.25
CA LYS A 115 5.64 20.64 13.13
C LYS A 115 7.17 20.64 13.07
N GLU A 116 7.79 19.47 12.96
CA GLU A 116 9.25 19.32 13.06
C GLU A 116 9.94 19.37 11.71
N CYS A 117 9.32 18.83 10.66
CA CYS A 117 9.95 18.61 9.35
C CYS A 117 9.33 19.45 8.24
N GLY A 118 8.07 19.89 8.38
CA GLY A 118 7.37 20.70 7.39
C GLY A 118 6.10 20.05 6.84
N PRO A 119 5.36 20.76 5.99
CA PRO A 119 4.05 20.35 5.54
C PRO A 119 4.10 19.13 4.61
N LEU A 120 3.21 18.15 4.82
CA LEU A 120 3.06 16.97 3.96
C LEU A 120 2.09 17.21 2.79
N THR A 121 1.27 18.25 2.87
CA THR A 121 0.34 18.66 1.83
C THR A 121 0.21 20.18 1.83
N HIS A 122 -0.26 20.73 0.72
CA HIS A 122 -0.56 22.17 0.63
C HIS A 122 -1.71 22.61 1.57
N MET A 123 -2.47 21.66 2.12
CA MET A 123 -3.55 21.91 3.09
C MET A 123 -3.09 21.84 4.54
N SER A 124 -1.83 21.49 4.79
CA SER A 124 -1.27 21.44 6.14
C SER A 124 -1.21 22.84 6.76
N GLU A 125 -1.41 22.97 8.05
CA GLU A 125 -1.23 24.24 8.76
C GLU A 125 0.23 24.67 8.71
N MET A 126 0.45 25.93 8.34
CA MET A 126 1.78 26.52 8.20
C MET A 126 1.82 27.86 8.94
N GLU A 127 2.54 27.91 10.06
CA GLU A 127 2.59 29.10 10.92
C GLU A 127 3.43 30.26 10.33
N ASN A 128 4.46 29.93 9.56
CA ASN A 128 5.47 30.88 9.09
C ASN A 128 5.38 31.19 7.59
N GLY A 129 4.18 31.17 7.01
CA GLY A 129 3.96 31.42 5.60
C GLY A 129 3.81 30.12 4.80
N PHE A 130 3.65 30.25 3.47
CA PHE A 130 3.38 29.11 2.58
C PHE A 130 4.69 28.33 2.28
N THR A 131 5.10 27.49 3.23
CA THR A 131 6.34 26.71 3.18
C THR A 131 6.24 25.43 2.33
N TRP A 132 5.07 25.11 1.82
CA TRP A 132 4.85 23.97 0.93
C TRP A 132 5.77 23.94 -0.30
N LEU A 133 6.20 25.09 -0.78
CA LEU A 133 7.10 25.21 -1.93
C LEU A 133 8.58 24.98 -1.58
N ASN A 134 8.92 24.82 -0.31
CA ASN A 134 10.30 24.59 0.12
C ASN A 134 10.70 23.13 -0.10
N ASP A 135 11.95 22.93 -0.55
CA ASP A 135 12.56 21.59 -0.59
C ASP A 135 13.00 21.14 0.82
N PRO A 136 13.08 19.82 1.08
CA PRO A 136 12.71 18.72 0.20
C PRO A 136 11.20 18.42 0.24
N TRP A 137 10.63 18.12 -0.90
CA TRP A 137 9.25 17.64 -0.94
C TRP A 137 9.15 16.19 -0.45
N PRO A 138 7.97 15.73 0.09
CA PRO A 138 7.84 14.39 0.68
C PRO A 138 8.22 13.22 -0.25
N TRP A 139 8.14 13.39 -1.57
CA TRP A 139 8.50 12.38 -2.57
C TRP A 139 9.96 12.45 -3.04
N GLU A 140 10.74 13.43 -2.58
CA GLU A 140 12.18 13.54 -2.90
C GLU A 140 12.98 12.63 -1.98
N TYR A 141 12.97 11.34 -2.31
CA TYR A 141 13.54 10.28 -1.48
C TYR A 141 14.98 10.51 -1.06
N ALA A 142 15.83 10.97 -1.98
CA ALA A 142 17.24 11.16 -1.70
C ALA A 142 17.48 12.25 -0.64
N ALA A 143 16.76 13.36 -0.72
CA ALA A 143 16.86 14.48 0.22
C ALA A 143 16.23 14.16 1.59
N ASN A 144 15.14 13.36 1.60
CA ASN A 144 14.46 12.97 2.84
C ASN A 144 15.13 11.78 3.57
N ARG A 145 16.20 11.21 3.00
CA ARG A 145 16.92 10.08 3.60
C ARG A 145 17.90 10.52 4.70
N GLU A 146 18.33 11.76 4.68
CA GLU A 146 19.39 12.31 5.53
C GLU A 146 18.85 13.17 6.69
N VAL A 147 17.53 13.24 6.85
CA VAL A 147 16.87 14.05 7.90
C VAL A 147 16.54 13.22 9.12
#